data_6fc3d7b216d1cbd6e777c43430672890
#
_entry.id   6fc3d7b216d1cbd6e777c43430672890
#
_cell.length_a   1.000
_cell.length_b   1.000
_cell.length_c   1.000
_cell.angle_alpha   90.00
_cell.angle_beta   90.00
_cell.angle_gamma   90.00
#
_symmetry.space_group_name_H-M   'P 1'
#
loop_
_entity.id
_entity.type
_entity.pdbx_description
1 polymer ?
#
loop_
_entity_poly.entity_id
_entity_poly.type
_entity_poly.pdbx_seq_one_letter_code
_entity_poly.pdbx_strand_id
1 'polypeptide(L)'
;MFKIAICDDEDILIHELKDNLERYAAETDSELCFFVYHDGSELLEKYNSEYDLIFMDIKMEQLNGLKAAEAIRKIDSTVGIIFLTSLKQYVWKGYEYNAVNYLLKPLKYGVLKMELDRYFSHYQGKDEPYLSFSNDSGKHKVFYKDLRYAETAKRNVMLYFEKQQQVIYKNMKQISTLLCSKHLFAQCHQSFIVNLSYVKGVEGLELHLSTGEHIPVSQPKRKEFMIKLTDYWGEML
;
A
#
# COMPACT_ATOMS: atom_id res chain seq x y z
N MET A 1 -7.97 -7.37 -10.28
CA MET A 1 -8.24 -6.52 -11.47
C MET A 1 -7.90 -5.09 -11.12
N PHE A 2 -6.91 -4.49 -11.77
CA PHE A 2 -6.49 -3.09 -11.57
C PHE A 2 -7.25 -2.16 -12.53
N LYS A 3 -7.74 -1.05 -12.01
CA LYS A 3 -8.47 -0.05 -12.78
C LYS A 3 -7.53 1.10 -13.15
N ILE A 4 -7.28 1.25 -14.43
CA ILE A 4 -6.36 2.25 -14.98
C ILE A 4 -7.16 3.26 -15.80
N ALA A 5 -7.09 4.54 -15.41
CA ALA A 5 -7.58 5.63 -16.24
C ALA A 5 -6.48 6.14 -17.17
N ILE A 6 -6.82 6.40 -18.43
CA ILE A 6 -5.96 7.01 -19.44
C ILE A 6 -6.64 8.32 -19.85
N CYS A 7 -5.96 9.44 -19.67
CA CYS A 7 -6.47 10.76 -19.98
C CYS A 7 -5.49 11.50 -20.91
N ASP A 8 -5.83 11.57 -22.19
CA ASP A 8 -5.03 12.16 -23.26
C ASP A 8 -5.98 12.59 -24.39
N ASP A 9 -5.74 13.71 -25.06
CA ASP A 9 -6.58 14.22 -26.16
C ASP A 9 -6.18 13.63 -27.54
N GLU A 10 -5.10 12.84 -27.59
CA GLU A 10 -4.59 12.20 -28.81
C GLU A 10 -4.95 10.70 -28.86
N ASP A 11 -5.95 10.31 -29.64
CA ASP A 11 -6.39 8.91 -29.79
C ASP A 11 -5.27 7.92 -30.14
N ILE A 12 -4.31 8.36 -30.96
CA ILE A 12 -3.17 7.53 -31.38
C ILE A 12 -2.32 7.15 -30.16
N LEU A 13 -2.08 8.11 -29.26
CA LEU A 13 -1.28 7.88 -28.05
C LEU A 13 -2.04 7.05 -27.02
N ILE A 14 -3.35 7.22 -26.91
CA ILE A 14 -4.22 6.37 -26.09
C ILE A 14 -4.11 4.91 -26.54
N HIS A 15 -4.22 4.63 -27.84
CA HIS A 15 -4.11 3.28 -28.39
C HIS A 15 -2.72 2.70 -28.14
N GLU A 16 -1.66 3.45 -28.43
CA GLU A 16 -0.28 2.99 -28.20
C GLU A 16 -0.02 2.65 -26.73
N LEU A 17 -0.49 3.50 -25.82
CA LEU A 17 -0.38 3.23 -24.39
C LEU A 17 -1.15 1.99 -23.99
N LYS A 18 -2.38 1.85 -24.48
CA LYS A 18 -3.24 0.70 -24.17
C LYS A 18 -2.63 -0.61 -24.67
N ASP A 19 -2.11 -0.65 -25.90
CA ASP A 19 -1.42 -1.83 -26.45
C ASP A 19 -0.21 -2.23 -25.58
N ASN A 20 0.55 -1.23 -25.11
CA ASN A 20 1.68 -1.47 -24.22
C ASN A 20 1.25 -1.98 -22.83
N LEU A 21 0.12 -1.49 -22.30
CA LEU A 21 -0.44 -1.95 -21.02
C LEU A 21 -1.02 -3.38 -21.15
N GLU A 22 -1.69 -3.71 -22.26
CA GLU A 22 -2.19 -5.05 -22.53
C GLU A 22 -1.04 -6.06 -22.69
N ARG A 23 0.04 -5.65 -23.36
CA ARG A 23 1.27 -6.43 -23.43
C ARG A 23 1.85 -6.69 -22.03
N TYR A 24 1.91 -5.68 -21.18
CA TYR A 24 2.38 -5.82 -19.80
C TYR A 24 1.50 -6.79 -19.00
N ALA A 25 0.17 -6.67 -19.14
CA ALA A 25 -0.77 -7.57 -18.49
C ALA A 25 -0.55 -9.02 -18.87
N ALA A 26 -0.33 -9.28 -20.18
CA ALA A 26 -0.02 -10.63 -20.67
C ALA A 26 1.32 -11.18 -20.16
N GLU A 27 2.36 -10.34 -20.05
CA GLU A 27 3.67 -10.74 -19.55
C GLU A 27 3.69 -11.04 -18.03
N THR A 28 2.77 -10.42 -17.26
CA THR A 28 2.76 -10.50 -15.78
C THR A 28 1.57 -11.27 -15.20
N ASP A 29 0.72 -11.85 -16.07
CA ASP A 29 -0.55 -12.51 -15.69
C ASP A 29 -1.44 -11.61 -14.83
N SER A 30 -1.49 -10.31 -15.18
CA SER A 30 -2.22 -9.30 -14.43
C SER A 30 -3.54 -8.96 -15.12
N GLU A 31 -4.61 -8.80 -14.35
CA GLU A 31 -5.90 -8.33 -14.87
C GLU A 31 -5.98 -6.80 -14.79
N LEU A 32 -6.01 -6.13 -15.96
CA LEU A 32 -6.13 -4.69 -16.09
C LEU A 32 -7.49 -4.31 -16.71
N CYS A 33 -8.10 -3.25 -16.21
CA CYS A 33 -9.31 -2.65 -16.74
C CYS A 33 -9.04 -1.18 -17.09
N PHE A 34 -9.42 -0.75 -18.30
CA PHE A 34 -9.08 0.57 -18.82
C PHE A 34 -10.29 1.48 -18.93
N PHE A 35 -10.14 2.72 -18.52
CA PHE A 35 -11.09 3.82 -18.65
C PHE A 35 -10.41 4.95 -19.42
N VAL A 36 -11.00 5.40 -20.52
CA VAL A 36 -10.40 6.40 -21.41
C VAL A 36 -11.16 7.72 -21.30
N TYR A 37 -10.39 8.80 -21.22
CA TYR A 37 -10.85 10.18 -21.15
C TYR A 37 -10.01 11.03 -22.10
N HIS A 38 -10.66 11.95 -22.80
CA HIS A 38 -9.98 12.80 -23.80
C HIS A 38 -9.65 14.18 -23.27
N ASP A 39 -10.04 14.49 -22.02
CA ASP A 39 -9.74 15.76 -21.34
C ASP A 39 -9.79 15.63 -19.82
N GLY A 40 -9.05 16.50 -19.13
CA GLY A 40 -9.05 16.51 -17.67
C GLY A 40 -10.40 16.83 -17.03
N SER A 41 -11.25 17.63 -17.72
CA SER A 41 -12.60 17.94 -17.26
C SER A 41 -13.51 16.72 -17.32
N GLU A 42 -13.44 15.93 -18.39
CA GLU A 42 -14.18 14.68 -18.55
C GLU A 42 -13.81 13.66 -17.45
N LEU A 43 -12.51 13.52 -17.18
CA LEU A 43 -12.03 12.67 -16.10
C LEU A 43 -12.59 13.13 -14.74
N LEU A 44 -12.54 14.44 -14.43
CA LEU A 44 -13.00 14.96 -13.14
C LEU A 44 -14.51 14.82 -12.96
N GLU A 45 -15.30 15.03 -14.01
CA GLU A 45 -16.76 14.89 -13.95
C GLU A 45 -17.19 13.45 -13.58
N LYS A 46 -16.44 12.46 -14.07
CA LYS A 46 -16.71 11.03 -13.84
C LYS A 46 -15.87 10.43 -12.70
N TYR A 47 -15.06 11.23 -12.02
CA TYR A 47 -14.16 10.74 -10.99
C TYR A 47 -14.90 10.32 -9.72
N ASN A 48 -14.73 9.07 -9.32
CA ASN A 48 -15.38 8.49 -8.13
C ASN A 48 -14.40 7.75 -7.20
N SER A 49 -13.10 8.06 -7.30
CA SER A 49 -12.01 7.45 -6.48
C SER A 49 -11.88 5.93 -6.64
N GLU A 50 -12.26 5.38 -7.81
CA GLU A 50 -12.19 3.95 -8.06
C GLU A 50 -10.93 3.50 -8.85
N TYR A 51 -10.12 4.45 -9.35
CA TYR A 51 -8.92 4.13 -10.10
C TYR A 51 -7.74 3.85 -9.19
N ASP A 52 -6.95 2.87 -9.60
CA ASP A 52 -5.69 2.54 -8.93
C ASP A 52 -4.55 3.39 -9.48
N LEU A 53 -4.55 3.63 -10.79
CA LEU A 53 -3.54 4.40 -11.50
C LEU A 53 -4.19 5.25 -12.59
N ILE A 54 -3.68 6.46 -12.76
CA ILE A 54 -4.06 7.38 -13.83
C ILE A 54 -2.81 7.70 -14.65
N PHE A 55 -2.86 7.43 -15.95
CA PHE A 55 -1.96 8.03 -16.92
C PHE A 55 -2.60 9.30 -17.44
N MET A 56 -1.89 10.42 -17.36
CA MET A 56 -2.46 11.74 -17.65
C MET A 56 -1.51 12.55 -18.52
N ASP A 57 -1.97 12.96 -19.70
CA ASP A 57 -1.23 13.98 -20.44
C ASP A 57 -1.29 15.32 -19.73
N ILE A 58 -0.20 16.08 -19.81
CA ILE A 58 -0.15 17.43 -19.23
C ILE A 58 -0.84 18.44 -20.14
N LYS A 59 -0.68 18.29 -21.47
CA LYS A 59 -1.12 19.28 -22.45
C LYS A 59 -2.41 18.83 -23.12
N MET A 60 -3.55 19.20 -22.56
CA MET A 60 -4.88 19.00 -23.13
C MET A 60 -5.58 20.34 -23.33
N GLU A 61 -6.58 20.40 -24.24
CA GLU A 61 -7.17 21.66 -24.72
C GLU A 61 -7.97 22.39 -23.65
N GLN A 62 -8.91 21.72 -22.94
CA GLN A 62 -9.83 22.37 -22.00
C GLN A 62 -9.23 22.49 -20.61
N LEU A 63 -8.92 21.35 -19.98
CA LEU A 63 -8.29 21.30 -18.67
C LEU A 63 -6.99 20.51 -18.71
N ASN A 64 -5.87 21.19 -18.54
CA ASN A 64 -4.58 20.53 -18.55
C ASN A 64 -4.43 19.55 -17.37
N GLY A 65 -3.61 18.50 -17.58
CA GLY A 65 -3.44 17.41 -16.62
C GLY A 65 -2.93 17.82 -15.26
N LEU A 66 -2.14 18.89 -15.14
CA LEU A 66 -1.66 19.38 -13.83
C LEU A 66 -2.80 19.92 -12.97
N LYS A 67 -3.71 20.69 -13.57
CA LYS A 67 -4.90 21.20 -12.87
C LYS A 67 -5.88 20.08 -12.52
N ALA A 68 -6.03 19.10 -13.42
CA ALA A 68 -6.84 17.92 -13.15
C ALA A 68 -6.27 17.12 -11.97
N ALA A 69 -4.95 16.89 -11.96
CA ALA A 69 -4.27 16.21 -10.84
C ALA A 69 -4.42 16.99 -9.51
N GLU A 70 -4.30 18.31 -9.53
CA GLU A 70 -4.53 19.15 -8.35
C GLU A 70 -5.96 18.99 -7.79
N ALA A 71 -6.96 18.96 -8.67
CA ALA A 71 -8.35 18.74 -8.28
C ALA A 71 -8.55 17.32 -7.71
N ILE A 72 -7.99 16.29 -8.35
CA ILE A 72 -8.03 14.91 -7.85
C ILE A 72 -7.40 14.83 -6.46
N ARG A 73 -6.23 15.44 -6.24
CA ARG A 73 -5.54 15.40 -4.93
C ARG A 73 -6.34 16.00 -3.78
N LYS A 74 -7.27 16.92 -4.05
CA LYS A 74 -8.18 17.48 -3.03
C LYS A 74 -9.22 16.45 -2.52
N ILE A 75 -9.57 15.47 -3.35
CA ILE A 75 -10.57 14.44 -3.04
C ILE A 75 -9.98 13.06 -2.84
N ASP A 76 -8.85 12.75 -3.50
CA ASP A 76 -8.13 11.48 -3.41
C ASP A 76 -6.62 11.72 -3.38
N SER A 77 -6.03 11.52 -2.22
CA SER A 77 -4.58 11.63 -2.02
C SER A 77 -3.83 10.34 -2.35
N THR A 78 -4.54 9.24 -2.68
CA THR A 78 -3.98 7.88 -2.72
C THR A 78 -3.82 7.32 -4.13
N VAL A 79 -4.65 7.69 -5.10
CA VAL A 79 -4.56 7.21 -6.47
C VAL A 79 -3.19 7.52 -7.07
N GLY A 80 -2.58 6.54 -7.78
CA GLY A 80 -1.35 6.78 -8.52
C GLY A 80 -1.60 7.73 -9.70
N ILE A 81 -0.72 8.71 -9.94
CA ILE A 81 -0.76 9.54 -11.15
C ILE A 81 0.61 9.48 -11.81
N ILE A 82 0.65 9.04 -13.06
CA ILE A 82 1.83 9.08 -13.92
C ILE A 82 1.53 10.06 -15.05
N PHE A 83 2.31 11.13 -15.13
CA PHE A 83 2.16 12.07 -16.24
C PHE A 83 2.89 11.56 -17.50
N LEU A 84 2.20 11.65 -18.64
CA LEU A 84 2.80 11.47 -19.95
C LEU A 84 2.95 12.84 -20.61
N THR A 85 4.13 13.18 -21.10
CA THR A 85 4.34 14.53 -21.68
C THR A 85 5.47 14.56 -22.70
N SER A 86 5.33 15.38 -23.73
CA SER A 86 6.43 15.76 -24.63
C SER A 86 7.32 16.87 -24.06
N LEU A 87 6.95 17.49 -22.95
CA LEU A 87 7.56 18.70 -22.39
C LEU A 87 8.53 18.38 -21.25
N LYS A 88 9.83 18.29 -21.54
CA LYS A 88 10.89 17.99 -20.57
C LYS A 88 10.92 18.92 -19.33
N GLN A 89 10.44 20.16 -19.47
CA GLN A 89 10.45 21.17 -18.39
C GLN A 89 9.52 20.83 -17.22
N TYR A 90 8.52 19.96 -17.41
CA TYR A 90 7.60 19.59 -16.35
C TYR A 90 8.10 18.43 -15.47
N VAL A 91 9.12 17.70 -15.91
CA VAL A 91 9.72 16.61 -15.13
C VAL A 91 10.22 17.10 -13.75
N TRP A 92 10.68 18.35 -13.67
CA TRP A 92 11.16 18.95 -12.42
C TRP A 92 10.06 19.42 -11.47
N LYS A 93 8.82 19.61 -11.95
CA LYS A 93 7.67 20.01 -11.13
C LYS A 93 6.95 18.85 -10.44
N GLY A 94 7.44 17.63 -10.60
CA GLY A 94 6.82 16.41 -10.12
C GLY A 94 6.50 16.37 -8.64
N TYR A 95 7.29 17.04 -7.83
CA TYR A 95 7.11 17.09 -6.38
C TYR A 95 5.86 17.88 -5.93
N GLU A 96 5.37 18.84 -6.74
CA GLU A 96 4.24 19.70 -6.36
C GLU A 96 2.89 18.96 -6.39
N TYR A 97 2.76 17.92 -7.25
CA TYR A 97 1.48 17.22 -7.49
C TYR A 97 1.41 15.83 -6.89
N ASN A 98 2.41 15.44 -6.09
CA ASN A 98 2.50 14.10 -5.50
C ASN A 98 2.30 12.99 -6.55
N ALA A 99 2.87 13.19 -7.76
CA ALA A 99 2.82 12.23 -8.84
C ALA A 99 3.76 11.05 -8.57
N VAL A 100 3.39 9.88 -9.06
CA VAL A 100 4.25 8.68 -9.00
C VAL A 100 5.48 8.88 -9.88
N ASN A 101 5.28 9.37 -11.11
CA ASN A 101 6.36 9.69 -12.03
C ASN A 101 5.90 10.55 -13.23
N TYR A 102 6.90 10.94 -14.06
CA TYR A 102 6.75 11.63 -15.33
C TYR A 102 7.45 10.83 -16.42
N LEU A 103 6.71 10.43 -17.44
CA LEU A 103 7.23 9.70 -18.59
C LEU A 103 7.19 10.60 -19.83
N LEU A 104 8.27 10.57 -20.60
CA LEU A 104 8.38 11.37 -21.83
C LEU A 104 7.78 10.62 -23.01
N LYS A 105 6.98 11.33 -23.81
CA LYS A 105 6.54 10.88 -25.13
C LYS A 105 7.69 11.05 -26.15
N PRO A 106 7.93 10.11 -27.11
CA PRO A 106 7.22 8.84 -27.30
C PRO A 106 7.58 7.82 -26.21
N LEU A 107 6.58 7.10 -25.73
CA LEU A 107 6.73 6.16 -24.62
C LEU A 107 7.31 4.83 -25.11
N LYS A 108 8.50 4.49 -24.61
CA LYS A 108 9.13 3.18 -24.89
C LYS A 108 8.61 2.14 -23.91
N TYR A 109 8.20 0.97 -24.43
CA TYR A 109 7.67 -0.13 -23.61
C TYR A 109 8.57 -0.50 -22.43
N GLY A 110 9.90 -0.60 -22.61
CA GLY A 110 10.83 -0.93 -21.51
C GLY A 110 10.82 0.09 -20.37
N VAL A 111 10.58 1.38 -20.66
CA VAL A 111 10.46 2.44 -19.64
C VAL A 111 9.12 2.30 -18.93
N LEU A 112 8.03 2.09 -19.68
CA LEU A 112 6.71 1.86 -19.09
C LEU A 112 6.72 0.62 -18.18
N LYS A 113 7.29 -0.49 -18.66
CA LYS A 113 7.39 -1.74 -17.89
C LYS A 113 8.12 -1.52 -16.56
N MET A 114 9.27 -0.87 -16.59
CA MET A 114 10.05 -0.59 -15.37
C MET A 114 9.24 0.25 -14.36
N GLU A 115 8.49 1.25 -14.84
CA GLU A 115 7.66 2.08 -13.96
C GLU A 115 6.44 1.33 -13.43
N LEU A 116 5.82 0.48 -14.23
CA LEU A 116 4.73 -0.39 -13.78
C LEU A 116 5.22 -1.41 -12.76
N ASP A 117 6.36 -2.09 -13.01
CA ASP A 117 6.97 -3.03 -12.07
C ASP A 117 7.24 -2.33 -10.73
N ARG A 118 7.80 -1.10 -10.76
CA ARG A 118 8.02 -0.29 -9.57
C ARG A 118 6.71 0.10 -8.90
N TYR A 119 5.73 0.57 -9.65
CA TYR A 119 4.43 0.97 -9.12
C TYR A 119 3.70 -0.21 -8.49
N PHE A 120 3.59 -1.33 -9.19
CA PHE A 120 2.90 -2.51 -8.69
C PHE A 120 3.63 -3.19 -7.53
N SER A 121 4.96 -3.18 -7.50
CA SER A 121 5.70 -3.65 -6.32
C SER A 121 5.41 -2.81 -5.07
N HIS A 122 5.18 -1.49 -5.23
CA HIS A 122 4.71 -0.61 -4.16
C HIS A 122 3.20 -0.72 -3.93
N TYR A 123 2.44 -1.05 -4.97
CA TYR A 123 0.99 -1.20 -4.92
C TYR A 123 0.56 -2.52 -4.27
N GLN A 124 1.31 -3.60 -4.44
CA GLN A 124 1.14 -4.81 -3.63
C GLN A 124 1.22 -4.50 -2.13
N GLY A 125 1.85 -3.35 -1.76
CA GLY A 125 1.77 -2.76 -0.43
C GLY A 125 0.50 -1.94 -0.15
N LYS A 126 -0.39 -1.63 -1.13
CA LYS A 126 -1.66 -0.92 -0.86
C LYS A 126 -2.78 -1.86 -0.38
N ASP A 127 -2.77 -3.12 -0.82
CA ASP A 127 -3.62 -4.17 -0.27
C ASP A 127 -3.01 -4.81 0.99
N GLU A 128 -1.79 -4.42 1.37
CA GLU A 128 -1.25 -4.85 2.65
C GLU A 128 -2.12 -4.30 3.78
N PRO A 129 -2.68 -5.19 4.58
CA PRO A 129 -3.52 -4.79 5.68
C PRO A 129 -2.74 -3.88 6.64
N TYR A 130 -3.34 -2.77 7.00
CA TYR A 130 -2.73 -1.75 7.85
C TYR A 130 -3.60 -1.42 9.05
N LEU A 131 -2.97 -0.88 10.08
CA LEU A 131 -3.62 -0.27 11.23
C LEU A 131 -3.53 1.26 11.10
N SER A 132 -4.68 1.94 11.16
CA SER A 132 -4.72 3.39 11.29
C SER A 132 -5.12 3.78 12.72
N PHE A 133 -4.42 4.74 13.30
CA PHE A 133 -4.71 5.27 14.62
C PHE A 133 -4.20 6.71 14.76
N SER A 134 -4.63 7.38 15.84
CA SER A 134 -4.14 8.71 16.20
C SER A 134 -3.55 8.68 17.60
N ASN A 135 -2.50 9.46 17.83
CA ASN A 135 -1.89 9.72 19.13
C ASN A 135 -1.44 11.20 19.18
N ASP A 136 -0.66 11.58 20.20
CA ASP A 136 -0.21 12.97 20.39
C ASP A 136 0.69 13.48 19.26
N SER A 137 1.33 12.58 18.51
CA SER A 137 2.15 12.93 17.33
C SER A 137 1.36 12.99 16.02
N GLY A 138 0.03 12.73 16.05
CA GLY A 138 -0.85 12.88 14.90
C GLY A 138 -1.52 11.59 14.45
N LYS A 139 -1.91 11.54 13.16
CA LYS A 139 -2.50 10.35 12.53
C LYS A 139 -1.42 9.46 11.94
N HIS A 140 -1.49 8.17 12.23
CA HIS A 140 -0.54 7.15 11.79
C HIS A 140 -1.24 6.09 10.94
N LYS A 141 -0.54 5.64 9.90
CA LYS A 141 -0.86 4.45 9.12
C LYS A 141 0.36 3.54 9.19
N VAL A 142 0.19 2.32 9.70
CA VAL A 142 1.27 1.35 9.86
C VAL A 142 0.85 0.02 9.26
N PHE A 143 1.68 -0.58 8.43
CA PHE A 143 1.38 -1.86 7.82
C PHE A 143 1.58 -2.99 8.82
N TYR A 144 0.72 -4.00 8.76
CA TYR A 144 0.80 -5.13 9.68
C TYR A 144 2.10 -5.91 9.54
N LYS A 145 2.65 -6.00 8.34
CA LYS A 145 3.95 -6.66 8.12
C LYS A 145 5.08 -6.02 8.90
N ASP A 146 5.05 -4.70 9.10
CA ASP A 146 6.11 -3.95 9.78
C ASP A 146 5.96 -3.98 11.31
N LEU A 147 4.77 -4.36 11.82
CA LEU A 147 4.50 -4.48 13.24
C LEU A 147 5.02 -5.83 13.76
N ARG A 148 6.05 -5.81 14.59
CA ARG A 148 6.66 -7.01 15.17
C ARG A 148 5.84 -7.57 16.32
N TYR A 149 5.51 -6.73 17.30
CA TYR A 149 4.66 -7.09 18.43
C TYR A 149 4.03 -5.85 19.07
N ALA A 150 3.02 -6.09 19.88
CA ALA A 150 2.36 -5.10 20.71
C ALA A 150 2.46 -5.49 22.18
N GLU A 151 2.74 -4.52 23.04
CA GLU A 151 2.93 -4.71 24.48
C GLU A 151 2.05 -3.75 25.27
N THR A 152 1.52 -4.21 26.41
CA THR A 152 0.78 -3.35 27.34
C THR A 152 1.74 -2.34 28.00
N ALA A 153 1.47 -1.06 27.79
CA ALA A 153 2.18 0.06 28.40
C ALA A 153 1.22 0.86 29.31
N LYS A 154 1.19 0.54 30.58
CA LYS A 154 0.24 1.10 31.58
C LYS A 154 -1.22 0.84 31.14
N ARG A 155 -1.97 1.89 30.75
CA ARG A 155 -3.36 1.81 30.28
C ARG A 155 -3.48 1.72 28.76
N ASN A 156 -2.38 1.88 28.04
CA ASN A 156 -2.29 1.92 26.58
C ASN A 156 -1.51 0.71 26.06
N VAL A 157 -1.33 0.65 24.75
CA VAL A 157 -0.50 -0.36 24.10
C VAL A 157 0.62 0.34 23.34
N MET A 158 1.84 -0.18 23.47
CA MET A 158 3.00 0.17 22.65
C MET A 158 3.09 -0.79 21.49
N LEU A 159 3.21 -0.25 20.30
CA LEU A 159 3.42 -0.98 19.05
C LEU A 159 4.91 -0.89 18.69
N TYR A 160 5.56 -2.02 18.46
CA TYR A 160 6.99 -2.12 18.17
C TYR A 160 7.21 -2.47 16.70
N PHE A 161 7.97 -1.62 16.02
CA PHE A 161 8.41 -1.76 14.63
C PHE A 161 9.93 -1.94 14.58
N GLU A 162 10.49 -2.19 13.40
CA GLU A 162 11.94 -2.43 13.28
C GLU A 162 12.79 -1.25 13.76
N LYS A 163 12.36 -0.01 13.44
CA LYS A 163 13.15 1.21 13.71
C LYS A 163 12.48 2.21 14.66
N GLN A 164 11.25 1.94 15.06
CA GLN A 164 10.45 2.86 15.87
C GLN A 164 9.46 2.14 16.77
N GLN A 165 8.91 2.85 17.72
CA GLN A 165 7.79 2.42 18.54
C GLN A 165 6.73 3.53 18.61
N GLN A 166 5.45 3.14 18.72
CA GLN A 166 4.32 4.06 18.72
C GLN A 166 3.30 3.67 19.79
N VAL A 167 2.84 4.65 20.56
CA VAL A 167 1.74 4.46 21.51
C VAL A 167 0.41 4.52 20.77
N ILE A 168 -0.47 3.56 21.06
CA ILE A 168 -1.88 3.63 20.67
C ILE A 168 -2.76 3.70 21.93
N TYR A 169 -3.68 4.66 21.98
CA TYR A 169 -4.59 4.90 23.09
C TYR A 169 -5.77 3.93 23.08
N LYS A 170 -5.44 2.65 23.19
CA LYS A 170 -6.35 1.52 23.29
C LYS A 170 -5.81 0.53 24.32
N ASN A 171 -6.71 -0.23 24.94
CA ASN A 171 -6.27 -1.33 25.79
C ASN A 171 -5.95 -2.61 24.99
N MET A 172 -5.26 -3.56 25.61
CA MET A 172 -4.84 -4.80 24.95
C MET A 172 -6.00 -5.62 24.38
N LYS A 173 -7.17 -5.62 25.03
CA LYS A 173 -8.37 -6.32 24.54
C LYS A 173 -8.85 -5.75 23.20
N GLN A 174 -8.88 -4.42 23.07
CA GLN A 174 -9.28 -3.75 21.83
C GLN A 174 -8.27 -4.02 20.72
N ILE A 175 -6.97 -4.00 21.04
CA ILE A 175 -5.91 -4.32 20.06
C ILE A 175 -5.95 -5.80 19.67
N SER A 176 -6.20 -6.71 20.61
CA SER A 176 -6.36 -8.14 20.33
C SER A 176 -7.51 -8.40 19.34
N THR A 177 -8.65 -7.73 19.52
CA THR A 177 -9.78 -7.85 18.57
C THR A 177 -9.40 -7.37 17.17
N LEU A 178 -8.61 -6.30 17.07
CA LEU A 178 -8.17 -5.75 15.77
C LEU A 178 -7.11 -6.61 15.07
N LEU A 179 -6.06 -7.01 15.81
CA LEU A 179 -4.91 -7.71 15.24
C LEU A 179 -5.14 -9.21 15.10
N CYS A 180 -5.68 -9.86 16.13
CA CYS A 180 -5.83 -11.33 16.13
C CYS A 180 -7.02 -11.83 15.28
N SER A 181 -7.80 -10.90 14.66
CA SER A 181 -8.71 -11.23 13.57
C SER A 181 -7.97 -11.50 12.26
N LYS A 182 -6.69 -11.18 12.19
CA LYS A 182 -5.79 -11.44 11.06
C LYS A 182 -4.92 -12.65 11.37
N HIS A 183 -4.75 -13.57 10.42
CA HIS A 183 -3.93 -14.77 10.57
C HIS A 183 -2.47 -14.49 10.94
N LEU A 184 -2.01 -13.27 10.67
CA LEU A 184 -0.66 -12.79 10.93
C LEU A 184 -0.34 -12.59 12.42
N PHE A 185 -1.34 -12.47 13.31
CA PHE A 185 -1.14 -12.11 14.71
C PHE A 185 -1.74 -13.12 15.68
N ALA A 186 -1.02 -13.38 16.77
CA ALA A 186 -1.53 -14.18 17.87
C ALA A 186 -1.18 -13.56 19.23
N GLN A 187 -2.10 -13.68 20.17
CA GLN A 187 -1.85 -13.25 21.55
C GLN A 187 -1.19 -14.39 22.34
N CYS A 188 0.08 -14.22 22.71
CA CYS A 188 0.86 -15.20 23.48
C CYS A 188 0.84 -14.98 24.99
N HIS A 189 0.53 -13.74 25.44
CA HIS A 189 0.45 -13.35 26.85
C HIS A 189 -0.66 -12.33 27.05
N GLN A 190 -1.15 -12.13 28.30
CA GLN A 190 -2.14 -11.09 28.59
C GLN A 190 -1.68 -9.69 28.15
N SER A 191 -0.37 -9.46 28.14
CA SER A 191 0.26 -8.18 27.80
C SER A 191 0.96 -8.17 26.45
N PHE A 192 0.95 -9.26 25.67
CA PHE A 192 1.66 -9.33 24.39
C PHE A 192 0.84 -9.96 23.28
N ILE A 193 0.88 -9.31 22.12
CA ILE A 193 0.42 -9.83 20.82
C ILE A 193 1.62 -9.80 19.88
N VAL A 194 1.87 -10.89 19.16
CA VAL A 194 3.04 -11.07 18.31
C VAL A 194 2.61 -11.29 16.87
N ASN A 195 3.35 -10.73 15.94
CA ASN A 195 3.30 -11.05 14.53
C ASN A 195 4.03 -12.38 14.29
N LEU A 196 3.31 -13.38 13.79
CA LEU A 196 3.79 -14.75 13.61
C LEU A 196 4.93 -14.83 12.58
N SER A 197 4.99 -13.90 11.62
CA SER A 197 6.06 -13.85 10.61
C SER A 197 7.44 -13.56 11.21
N TYR A 198 7.50 -12.95 12.39
CA TYR A 198 8.74 -12.67 13.10
C TYR A 198 9.14 -13.77 14.08
N VAL A 199 8.28 -14.78 14.33
CA VAL A 199 8.59 -15.85 15.28
C VAL A 199 9.57 -16.82 14.66
N LYS A 200 10.77 -16.91 15.24
CA LYS A 200 11.83 -17.85 14.85
C LYS A 200 11.70 -19.20 15.56
N GLY A 201 11.23 -19.20 16.80
CA GLY A 201 11.08 -20.39 17.60
C GLY A 201 10.43 -20.14 18.97
N VAL A 202 10.08 -21.21 19.65
CA VAL A 202 9.49 -21.22 21.00
C VAL A 202 10.25 -22.18 21.86
N GLU A 203 10.83 -21.72 22.96
CA GLU A 203 11.51 -22.53 23.95
C GLU A 203 10.80 -22.39 25.32
N GLY A 204 10.22 -23.49 25.79
CA GLY A 204 9.47 -23.49 27.07
C GLY A 204 8.29 -22.50 27.05
N LEU A 205 8.42 -21.40 27.78
CA LEU A 205 7.45 -20.31 27.88
C LEU A 205 7.98 -18.99 27.31
N GLU A 206 8.87 -19.06 26.37
CA GLU A 206 9.49 -17.90 25.74
C GLU A 206 9.46 -18.01 24.21
N LEU A 207 9.12 -16.93 23.53
CA LEU A 207 9.21 -16.78 22.08
C LEU A 207 10.50 -16.06 21.72
N HIS A 208 11.17 -16.55 20.70
CA HIS A 208 12.33 -15.90 20.09
C HIS A 208 11.94 -15.29 18.77
N LEU A 209 12.07 -13.96 18.62
CA LEU A 209 11.82 -13.28 17.36
C LEU A 209 13.08 -13.29 16.49
N SER A 210 12.90 -13.24 15.19
CA SER A 210 13.99 -13.12 14.20
C SER A 210 14.82 -11.84 14.37
N THR A 211 14.26 -10.83 15.01
CA THR A 211 14.88 -9.54 15.34
C THR A 211 15.60 -9.53 16.70
N GLY A 212 15.59 -10.67 17.41
CA GLY A 212 16.36 -10.88 18.63
C GLY A 212 15.60 -10.67 19.95
N GLU A 213 14.35 -10.22 19.91
CA GLU A 213 13.56 -10.05 21.12
C GLU A 213 13.07 -11.39 21.66
N HIS A 214 12.91 -11.46 22.99
CA HIS A 214 12.37 -12.57 23.73
C HIS A 214 11.07 -12.14 24.40
N ILE A 215 9.98 -12.84 24.09
CA ILE A 215 8.62 -12.47 24.52
C ILE A 215 8.01 -13.63 25.34
N PRO A 216 7.47 -13.36 26.54
CA PRO A 216 6.91 -14.40 27.38
C PRO A 216 5.60 -14.97 26.82
N VAL A 217 5.43 -16.28 26.95
CA VAL A 217 4.20 -17.01 26.66
C VAL A 217 3.54 -17.42 27.97
N SER A 218 2.31 -16.99 28.22
CA SER A 218 1.60 -17.43 29.41
C SER A 218 1.06 -18.86 29.28
N GLN A 219 1.11 -19.66 30.35
CA GLN A 219 0.59 -21.01 30.39
C GLN A 219 -0.83 -21.14 29.81
N PRO A 220 -1.80 -20.27 30.20
CA PRO A 220 -3.16 -20.36 29.69
C PRO A 220 -3.30 -20.14 28.18
N LYS A 221 -2.41 -19.33 27.60
CA LYS A 221 -2.47 -19.01 26.16
C LYS A 221 -1.60 -19.89 25.29
N ARG A 222 -0.70 -20.67 25.89
CA ARG A 222 0.31 -21.45 25.15
C ARG A 222 -0.30 -22.41 24.12
N LYS A 223 -1.34 -23.15 24.51
CA LYS A 223 -1.97 -24.14 23.61
C LYS A 223 -2.59 -23.47 22.39
N GLU A 224 -3.40 -22.43 22.59
CA GLU A 224 -4.04 -21.68 21.49
C GLU A 224 -3.01 -20.99 20.60
N PHE A 225 -1.97 -20.40 21.21
CA PHE A 225 -0.88 -19.75 20.48
C PHE A 225 -0.11 -20.74 19.60
N MET A 226 0.24 -21.91 20.12
CA MET A 226 0.98 -22.93 19.35
C MET A 226 0.17 -23.46 18.17
N ILE A 227 -1.14 -23.61 18.30
CA ILE A 227 -2.01 -23.99 17.18
C ILE A 227 -1.92 -22.93 16.08
N LYS A 228 -2.15 -21.66 16.42
CA LYS A 228 -2.07 -20.55 15.43
C LYS A 228 -0.70 -20.44 14.76
N LEU A 229 0.37 -20.64 15.52
CA LEU A 229 1.73 -20.63 14.99
C LEU A 229 2.00 -21.77 14.01
N THR A 230 1.52 -22.96 14.36
CA THR A 230 1.67 -24.16 13.48
C THR A 230 0.85 -24.00 12.20
N ASP A 231 -0.40 -23.50 12.32
CA ASP A 231 -1.26 -23.23 11.17
C ASP A 231 -0.57 -22.20 10.23
N TYR A 232 -0.08 -21.09 10.82
CA TYR A 232 0.65 -20.06 10.04
C TYR A 232 1.89 -20.62 9.32
N TRP A 233 2.69 -21.45 9.99
CA TRP A 233 3.88 -22.08 9.34
C TRP A 233 3.50 -23.13 8.30
N GLY A 234 2.36 -23.82 8.47
CA GLY A 234 1.85 -24.80 7.51
C GLY A 234 1.34 -24.18 6.22
N GLU A 235 0.84 -22.95 6.24
CA GLU A 235 0.43 -22.19 5.05
C GLU A 235 1.62 -21.66 4.24
N MET A 236 2.83 -21.65 4.81
CA MET A 236 4.07 -21.20 4.14
C MET A 236 4.86 -22.31 3.45
N LEU A 237 4.43 -23.58 3.61
CA LEU A 237 5.03 -24.77 2.99
C LEU A 237 4.23 -25.20 1.76
#